data_97c52bac755e6b63bf97ecaa40d37958
#
_entry.id   97c52bac755e6b63bf97ecaa40d37958
#
_cell.length_a   1.000
_cell.length_b   1.000
_cell.length_c   1.000
_cell.angle_alpha   90.00
_cell.angle_beta   90.00
_cell.angle_gamma   90.00
#
_symmetry.space_group_name_H-M   'P 1'
#
loop_
_entity.id
_entity.type
_entity.pdbx_description
1 polymer ?
#
loop_
_entity_poly.entity_id
_entity_poly.type
_entity_poly.pdbx_seq_one_letter_code
_entity_poly.pdbx_strand_id
1 'polypeptide(L)'
;QFRDGLPAKFRGLNAPAGTPGERGLNVVPAKVGGDKAYTEVRFGEVGQKLLKGMRRAILTLALEGNNIIIDDIILNQSFLDDYLDVMADQHLYFVGVRCPLSVIEQRESQRLGRFPGTAESHFISCHAHDTYDVQVDTSTASPEACAELIVKRIAAGPPEAFRQLTG
;
A
#
# COMPACT_ATOMS: atom_id res chain seq x y z
N GLN A 1 -5.97 -9.43 8.36
CA GLN A 1 -5.72 -8.64 7.13
C GLN A 1 -7.03 -8.50 6.36
N PHE A 2 -7.41 -7.26 5.98
CA PHE A 2 -8.73 -7.01 5.36
C PHE A 2 -8.92 -7.71 4.01
N ARG A 3 -7.86 -7.83 3.18
CA ARG A 3 -7.95 -8.59 1.92
C ARG A 3 -8.31 -10.07 2.13
N ASP A 4 -7.96 -10.63 3.27
CA ASP A 4 -8.27 -12.01 3.61
C ASP A 4 -9.75 -12.18 3.99
N GLY A 5 -10.45 -11.07 4.26
CA GLY A 5 -11.91 -11.01 4.42
C GLY A 5 -12.69 -11.16 3.11
N LEU A 6 -12.02 -11.04 1.93
CA LEU A 6 -12.68 -11.34 0.67
C LEU A 6 -12.97 -12.84 0.55
N PRO A 7 -14.23 -13.25 0.30
CA PRO A 7 -14.54 -14.64 -0.01
C PRO A 7 -13.68 -15.17 -1.17
N ALA A 8 -13.32 -16.46 -1.14
CA ALA A 8 -12.42 -17.07 -2.12
C ALA A 8 -12.84 -16.83 -3.58
N LYS A 9 -14.14 -16.81 -3.88
CA LYS A 9 -14.67 -16.51 -5.22
C LYS A 9 -14.29 -15.12 -5.76
N PHE A 10 -13.95 -14.16 -4.88
CA PHE A 10 -13.50 -12.82 -5.25
C PHE A 10 -11.97 -12.67 -5.23
N ARG A 11 -11.24 -13.78 -5.19
CA ARG A 11 -9.78 -13.81 -5.33
C ARG A 11 -9.45 -14.46 -6.68
N GLY A 12 -9.08 -13.64 -7.65
CA GLY A 12 -8.81 -14.07 -9.02
C GLY A 12 -7.32 -14.21 -9.30
N LEU A 13 -6.98 -15.21 -10.11
CA LEU A 13 -5.69 -15.32 -10.78
C LEU A 13 -5.97 -15.32 -12.27
N ASN A 14 -5.62 -14.23 -12.95
CA ASN A 14 -5.94 -13.97 -14.35
C ASN A 14 -7.42 -14.22 -14.67
N ALA A 15 -8.29 -13.79 -13.75
CA ALA A 15 -9.70 -14.04 -13.84
C ALA A 15 -10.32 -13.27 -15.02
N PRO A 16 -11.15 -13.93 -15.86
CA PRO A 16 -11.81 -13.28 -16.99
C PRO A 16 -12.76 -12.17 -16.57
N ALA A 17 -12.97 -11.20 -17.48
CA ALA A 17 -13.91 -10.10 -17.29
C ALA A 17 -15.32 -10.60 -16.92
N GLY A 18 -15.97 -9.89 -16.00
CA GLY A 18 -17.31 -10.20 -15.51
C GLY A 18 -17.39 -11.32 -14.48
N THR A 19 -16.27 -12.00 -14.16
CA THR A 19 -16.26 -13.05 -13.14
C THR A 19 -16.13 -12.47 -11.71
N PRO A 20 -16.56 -13.20 -10.67
CA PRO A 20 -16.37 -12.74 -9.30
C PRO A 20 -14.90 -12.45 -8.93
N GLY A 21 -13.94 -13.22 -9.47
CA GLY A 21 -12.51 -13.02 -9.24
C GLY A 21 -12.01 -11.68 -9.78
N GLU A 22 -12.47 -11.29 -10.97
CA GLU A 22 -12.14 -9.98 -11.57
C GLU A 22 -12.76 -8.82 -10.77
N ARG A 23 -13.97 -8.99 -10.26
CA ARG A 23 -14.68 -7.99 -9.45
C ARG A 23 -14.08 -7.77 -8.05
N GLY A 24 -13.27 -8.69 -7.55
CA GLY A 24 -12.63 -8.62 -6.24
C GLY A 24 -11.18 -8.17 -6.29
N LEU A 25 -10.26 -9.04 -5.87
CA LEU A 25 -8.82 -8.89 -6.01
C LEU A 25 -8.34 -9.84 -7.09
N ASN A 26 -7.84 -9.31 -8.20
CA ASN A 26 -7.38 -10.10 -9.33
C ASN A 26 -5.88 -9.87 -9.58
N VAL A 27 -5.12 -10.94 -9.60
CA VAL A 27 -3.69 -10.93 -9.92
C VAL A 27 -3.55 -11.29 -11.40
N VAL A 28 -3.03 -10.39 -12.20
CA VAL A 28 -2.97 -10.54 -13.66
C VAL A 28 -1.55 -10.38 -14.18
N PRO A 29 -1.15 -11.18 -15.21
CA PRO A 29 0.07 -10.91 -15.93
C PRO A 29 -0.10 -9.61 -16.74
N ALA A 30 0.91 -8.75 -16.69
CA ALA A 30 0.95 -7.49 -17.42
C ALA A 30 2.32 -7.33 -18.11
N LYS A 31 2.40 -6.39 -19.07
CA LYS A 31 3.64 -6.03 -19.73
C LYS A 31 3.82 -4.51 -19.65
N VAL A 32 4.97 -4.07 -19.17
CA VAL A 32 5.39 -2.68 -19.30
C VAL A 32 6.20 -2.58 -20.59
N GLY A 33 5.97 -1.57 -21.41
CA GLY A 33 6.63 -1.21 -22.65
C GLY A 33 7.94 -1.93 -22.99
N GLY A 34 7.88 -3.21 -23.33
CA GLY A 34 8.98 -4.12 -23.56
C GLY A 34 8.57 -5.57 -23.34
N ASP A 35 9.52 -6.50 -23.48
CA ASP A 35 9.26 -7.94 -23.36
C ASP A 35 9.22 -8.47 -21.93
N LYS A 36 9.57 -7.64 -20.92
CA LYS A 36 9.58 -8.05 -19.52
C LYS A 36 8.15 -8.14 -18.99
N ALA A 37 7.71 -9.35 -18.65
CA ALA A 37 6.43 -9.58 -18.00
C ALA A 37 6.55 -9.26 -16.50
N TYR A 38 5.55 -8.60 -15.96
CA TYR A 38 5.38 -8.39 -14.53
C TYR A 38 3.97 -8.77 -14.09
N THR A 39 3.72 -8.79 -12.79
CA THR A 39 2.42 -9.15 -12.23
C THR A 39 1.77 -7.92 -11.60
N GLU A 40 0.56 -7.63 -12.03
CA GLU A 40 -0.25 -6.53 -11.51
C GLU A 40 -1.35 -7.03 -10.59
N VAL A 41 -1.58 -6.31 -9.49
CA VAL A 41 -2.70 -6.53 -8.59
C VAL A 41 -3.79 -5.53 -8.90
N ARG A 42 -4.94 -6.00 -9.34
CA ARG A 42 -6.12 -5.20 -9.68
C ARG A 42 -7.23 -5.40 -8.67
N PHE A 43 -7.90 -4.33 -8.32
CA PHE A 43 -9.09 -4.35 -7.48
C PHE A 43 -10.31 -3.95 -8.31
N GLY A 44 -11.21 -4.90 -8.54
CA GLY A 44 -12.52 -4.63 -9.09
C GLY A 44 -13.45 -3.97 -8.07
N GLU A 45 -14.71 -3.74 -8.45
CA GLU A 45 -15.66 -2.97 -7.65
C GLU A 45 -15.86 -3.50 -6.22
N VAL A 46 -15.89 -4.82 -6.05
CA VAL A 46 -16.05 -5.47 -4.73
C VAL A 46 -14.79 -5.27 -3.89
N GLY A 47 -13.60 -5.41 -4.51
CA GLY A 47 -12.32 -5.17 -3.87
C GLY A 47 -12.18 -3.71 -3.41
N GLN A 48 -12.55 -2.76 -4.27
CA GLN A 48 -12.51 -1.33 -3.96
C GLN A 48 -13.47 -0.96 -2.81
N LYS A 49 -14.70 -1.51 -2.81
CA LYS A 49 -15.63 -1.31 -1.69
C LYS A 49 -15.09 -1.83 -0.37
N LEU A 50 -14.41 -2.99 -0.39
CA LEU A 50 -13.77 -3.52 0.81
C LEU A 50 -12.66 -2.59 1.31
N LEU A 51 -11.77 -2.09 0.43
CA LEU A 51 -10.69 -1.19 0.80
C LEU A 51 -11.21 0.14 1.36
N LYS A 52 -12.25 0.71 0.76
CA LYS A 52 -12.92 1.91 1.30
C LYS A 52 -13.51 1.65 2.69
N GLY A 53 -14.17 0.51 2.88
CA GLY A 53 -14.69 0.10 4.19
C GLY A 53 -13.59 -0.09 5.23
N MET A 54 -12.46 -0.65 4.83
CA MET A 54 -11.27 -0.81 5.68
C MET A 54 -10.78 0.53 6.24
N ARG A 55 -10.59 1.53 5.38
CA ARG A 55 -10.07 2.85 5.79
C ARG A 55 -11.02 3.52 6.79
N ARG A 56 -12.34 3.42 6.57
CA ARG A 56 -13.35 3.94 7.51
C ARG A 56 -13.39 3.20 8.82
N ALA A 57 -13.20 1.88 8.80
CA ALA A 57 -13.08 1.09 10.03
C ALA A 57 -11.83 1.46 10.83
N ILE A 58 -10.70 1.71 10.16
CA ILE A 58 -9.46 2.19 10.79
C ILE A 58 -9.69 3.56 11.43
N LEU A 59 -10.35 4.51 10.73
CA LEU A 59 -10.71 5.80 11.29
C LEU A 59 -11.56 5.64 12.55
N THR A 60 -12.58 4.79 12.51
CA THR A 60 -13.44 4.54 13.68
C THR A 60 -12.62 4.05 14.88
N LEU A 61 -11.70 3.11 14.67
CA LEU A 61 -10.81 2.64 15.73
C LEU A 61 -9.91 3.76 16.28
N ALA A 62 -9.40 4.64 15.41
CA ALA A 62 -8.60 5.79 15.86
C ALA A 62 -9.42 6.77 16.69
N LEU A 63 -10.66 7.08 16.30
CA LEU A 63 -11.57 7.96 17.02
C LEU A 63 -11.96 7.43 18.40
N GLU A 64 -11.94 6.10 18.58
CA GLU A 64 -12.12 5.45 19.90
C GLU A 64 -10.84 5.50 20.76
N GLY A 65 -9.80 6.22 20.35
CA GLY A 65 -8.57 6.44 21.10
C GLY A 65 -7.50 5.37 20.93
N ASN A 66 -7.61 4.48 19.93
CA ASN A 66 -6.58 3.48 19.69
C ASN A 66 -5.39 4.07 18.92
N ASN A 67 -4.17 3.73 19.36
CA ASN A 67 -2.97 3.95 18.56
C ASN A 67 -2.89 2.88 17.46
N ILE A 68 -2.74 3.31 16.21
CA ILE A 68 -2.84 2.41 15.05
C ILE A 68 -1.60 2.53 14.18
N ILE A 69 -1.08 1.41 13.72
CA ILE A 69 -0.09 1.33 12.64
C ILE A 69 -0.79 0.72 11.42
N ILE A 70 -0.78 1.46 10.30
CA ILE A 70 -1.34 1.02 9.03
C ILE A 70 -0.20 0.59 8.13
N ASP A 71 -0.14 -0.71 7.80
CA ASP A 71 0.76 -1.26 6.77
C ASP A 71 -0.06 -1.51 5.51
N ASP A 72 0.01 -0.59 4.55
CA ASP A 72 -0.73 -0.65 3.29
C ASP A 72 0.14 -0.20 2.11
N ILE A 73 -0.25 -0.60 0.91
CA ILE A 73 0.40 -0.20 -0.34
C ILE A 73 -0.57 0.70 -1.12
N ILE A 74 -0.17 1.95 -1.34
CA ILE A 74 -0.94 2.91 -2.12
C ILE A 74 -0.62 2.70 -3.60
N LEU A 75 -1.44 1.91 -4.28
CA LEU A 75 -1.20 1.47 -5.66
C LEU A 75 -1.54 2.51 -6.73
N ASN A 76 -2.33 3.51 -6.39
CA ASN A 76 -2.74 4.56 -7.34
C ASN A 76 -3.28 5.79 -6.58
N GLN A 77 -3.46 6.88 -7.33
CA GLN A 77 -3.91 8.15 -6.78
C GLN A 77 -5.27 8.03 -6.06
N SER A 78 -6.23 7.28 -6.61
CA SER A 78 -7.55 7.16 -5.97
C SER A 78 -7.51 6.47 -4.60
N PHE A 79 -6.49 5.65 -4.32
CA PHE A 79 -6.29 5.07 -3.00
C PHE A 79 -5.73 6.11 -2.01
N LEU A 80 -4.83 6.97 -2.49
CA LEU A 80 -4.33 8.10 -1.70
C LEU A 80 -5.46 9.08 -1.40
N ASP A 81 -6.24 9.47 -2.42
CA ASP A 81 -7.37 10.40 -2.27
C ASP A 81 -8.38 9.90 -1.22
N ASP A 82 -8.69 8.60 -1.24
CA ASP A 82 -9.61 8.01 -0.25
C ASP A 82 -9.01 7.99 1.18
N TYR A 83 -7.68 7.91 1.34
CA TYR A 83 -7.02 8.12 2.63
C TYR A 83 -7.09 9.59 3.06
N LEU A 84 -6.81 10.52 2.16
CA LEU A 84 -6.88 11.95 2.42
C LEU A 84 -8.29 12.37 2.82
N ASP A 85 -9.32 11.93 2.07
CA ASP A 85 -10.73 12.19 2.38
C ASP A 85 -11.15 11.70 3.78
N VAL A 86 -10.62 10.55 4.19
CA VAL A 86 -11.06 9.90 5.43
C VAL A 86 -10.24 10.35 6.63
N MET A 87 -8.93 10.65 6.46
CA MET A 87 -7.98 10.79 7.56
C MET A 87 -7.23 12.13 7.61
N ALA A 88 -7.54 13.12 6.74
CA ALA A 88 -6.81 14.39 6.69
C ALA A 88 -6.80 15.12 8.03
N ASP A 89 -7.88 15.04 8.80
CA ASP A 89 -8.01 15.71 10.11
C ASP A 89 -7.40 14.90 11.27
N GLN A 90 -6.80 13.74 10.98
CA GLN A 90 -6.23 12.90 12.01
C GLN A 90 -4.75 13.25 12.26
N HIS A 91 -4.28 13.01 13.48
CA HIS A 91 -2.86 13.09 13.84
C HIS A 91 -2.11 11.87 13.27
N LEU A 92 -1.80 11.89 11.97
CA LEU A 92 -1.27 10.77 11.21
C LEU A 92 0.09 11.11 10.61
N TYR A 93 1.11 10.32 10.95
CA TYR A 93 2.43 10.38 10.32
C TYR A 93 2.46 9.47 9.09
N PHE A 94 2.75 10.05 7.95
CA PHE A 94 2.86 9.33 6.69
C PHE A 94 4.32 8.93 6.44
N VAL A 95 4.58 7.63 6.47
CA VAL A 95 5.93 7.06 6.40
C VAL A 95 6.19 6.41 5.06
N GLY A 96 7.22 6.88 4.35
CA GLY A 96 7.71 6.25 3.12
C GLY A 96 8.75 5.17 3.44
N VAL A 97 8.42 3.91 3.14
CA VAL A 97 9.37 2.79 3.29
C VAL A 97 10.01 2.50 1.94
N ARG A 98 11.22 2.98 1.73
CA ARG A 98 11.97 2.86 0.47
C ARG A 98 12.86 1.62 0.45
N CYS A 99 13.10 1.13 -0.77
CA CYS A 99 14.09 0.09 -1.05
C CYS A 99 14.36 0.07 -2.56
N PRO A 100 15.61 -0.08 -3.03
CA PRO A 100 15.91 -0.23 -4.46
C PRO A 100 15.21 -1.44 -5.07
N LEU A 101 14.74 -1.32 -6.33
CA LEU A 101 13.99 -2.38 -7.01
C LEU A 101 14.74 -3.71 -7.03
N SER A 102 16.04 -3.70 -7.32
CA SER A 102 16.86 -4.92 -7.34
C SER A 102 16.86 -5.68 -6.01
N VAL A 103 16.84 -4.95 -4.88
CA VAL A 103 16.77 -5.56 -3.54
C VAL A 103 15.37 -6.11 -3.27
N ILE A 104 14.31 -5.41 -3.72
CA ILE A 104 12.94 -5.88 -3.56
C ILE A 104 12.71 -7.15 -4.39
N GLU A 105 13.19 -7.19 -5.64
CA GLU A 105 13.11 -8.36 -6.52
C GLU A 105 13.85 -9.57 -5.90
N GLN A 106 15.05 -9.35 -5.33
CA GLN A 106 15.76 -10.40 -4.62
C GLN A 106 14.96 -10.92 -3.42
N ARG A 107 14.38 -10.02 -2.61
CA ARG A 107 13.53 -10.41 -1.47
C ARG A 107 12.26 -11.12 -1.92
N GLU A 108 11.66 -10.69 -3.04
CA GLU A 108 10.46 -11.33 -3.61
C GLU A 108 10.77 -12.78 -4.04
N SER A 109 11.92 -13.01 -4.71
CA SER A 109 12.32 -14.35 -5.16
C SER A 109 12.51 -15.36 -4.03
N GLN A 110 12.78 -14.88 -2.82
CA GLN A 110 12.96 -15.70 -1.61
C GLN A 110 11.67 -15.97 -0.84
N ARG A 111 10.55 -15.31 -1.20
CA ARG A 111 9.28 -15.45 -0.51
C ARG A 111 8.38 -16.49 -1.17
N LEU A 112 8.07 -17.56 -0.44
CA LEU A 112 7.08 -18.54 -0.88
C LEU A 112 5.69 -17.91 -1.01
N GLY A 113 4.95 -18.30 -2.06
CA GLY A 113 3.57 -17.87 -2.28
C GLY A 113 3.40 -16.43 -2.80
N ARG A 114 4.47 -15.78 -3.26
CA ARG A 114 4.41 -14.51 -3.99
C ARG A 114 4.32 -14.76 -5.50
N PHE A 115 3.67 -13.85 -6.20
CA PHE A 115 3.64 -13.86 -7.66
C PHE A 115 4.85 -13.09 -8.17
N PRO A 116 5.77 -13.71 -8.94
CA PRO A 116 6.95 -13.04 -9.46
C PRO A 116 6.58 -11.82 -10.30
N GLY A 117 7.33 -10.72 -10.14
CA GLY A 117 7.11 -9.47 -10.83
C GLY A 117 6.06 -8.53 -10.19
N THR A 118 5.49 -8.89 -9.04
CA THR A 118 4.61 -7.99 -8.28
C THR A 118 5.41 -6.81 -7.72
N ALA A 119 6.66 -7.02 -7.33
CA ALA A 119 7.56 -5.99 -6.81
C ALA A 119 7.73 -4.83 -7.80
N GLU A 120 7.95 -5.11 -9.08
CA GLU A 120 8.14 -4.10 -10.11
C GLU A 120 6.88 -3.23 -10.32
N SER A 121 5.70 -3.85 -10.37
CA SER A 121 4.45 -3.09 -10.54
C SER A 121 4.17 -2.15 -9.36
N HIS A 122 4.45 -2.60 -8.14
CA HIS A 122 4.29 -1.79 -6.94
C HIS A 122 5.34 -0.68 -6.84
N PHE A 123 6.59 -0.96 -7.22
CA PHE A 123 7.68 0.00 -7.20
C PHE A 123 7.39 1.25 -8.03
N ILE A 124 6.77 1.08 -9.21
CA ILE A 124 6.42 2.18 -10.11
C ILE A 124 5.35 3.09 -9.50
N SER A 125 4.38 2.52 -8.77
CA SER A 125 3.15 3.22 -8.39
C SER A 125 3.12 3.70 -6.94
N CYS A 126 3.65 2.92 -5.99
CA CYS A 126 3.37 3.14 -4.57
C CYS A 126 3.99 4.42 -3.97
N HIS A 127 4.96 5.04 -4.65
CA HIS A 127 5.61 6.28 -4.22
C HIS A 127 5.42 7.46 -5.18
N ALA A 128 4.46 7.39 -6.09
CA ALA A 128 4.26 8.42 -7.11
C ALA A 128 3.94 9.82 -6.54
N HIS A 129 3.36 9.89 -5.34
CA HIS A 129 3.05 11.15 -4.64
C HIS A 129 4.27 11.79 -3.92
N ASP A 130 5.31 11.02 -3.64
CA ASP A 130 6.63 11.41 -3.08
C ASP A 130 6.63 12.34 -1.86
N THR A 131 5.49 12.51 -1.19
CA THR A 131 5.34 13.37 0.00
C THR A 131 5.13 12.51 1.24
N TYR A 132 6.03 12.66 2.22
CA TYR A 132 6.04 11.90 3.48
C TYR A 132 6.51 12.76 4.64
N ASP A 133 6.09 12.44 5.86
CA ASP A 133 6.65 13.03 7.08
C ASP A 133 8.06 12.53 7.36
N VAL A 134 8.33 11.28 7.00
CA VAL A 134 9.66 10.65 7.10
C VAL A 134 9.79 9.55 6.07
N GLN A 135 10.99 9.36 5.56
CA GLN A 135 11.32 8.25 4.69
C GLN A 135 12.44 7.41 5.31
N VAL A 136 12.33 6.09 5.21
CA VAL A 136 13.32 5.12 5.68
C VAL A 136 13.73 4.21 4.52
N ASP A 137 15.02 3.84 4.47
CA ASP A 137 15.57 2.93 3.45
C ASP A 137 15.94 1.59 4.11
N THR A 138 15.14 0.57 3.80
CA THR A 138 15.33 -0.77 4.34
C THR A 138 16.41 -1.59 3.64
N SER A 139 17.08 -1.04 2.62
CA SER A 139 18.24 -1.68 1.97
C SER A 139 19.54 -1.43 2.74
N THR A 140 19.63 -0.32 3.44
CA THR A 140 20.85 0.16 4.13
C THR A 140 20.70 0.19 5.65
N ALA A 141 19.48 0.23 6.19
CA ALA A 141 19.19 0.31 7.61
C ALA A 141 18.47 -0.95 8.12
N SER A 142 18.76 -1.34 9.38
CA SER A 142 18.01 -2.39 10.05
C SER A 142 16.58 -1.94 10.37
N PRO A 143 15.64 -2.88 10.63
CA PRO A 143 14.29 -2.52 11.06
C PRO A 143 14.26 -1.62 12.30
N GLU A 144 15.15 -1.86 13.26
CA GLU A 144 15.28 -1.09 14.50
C GLU A 144 15.74 0.35 14.20
N ALA A 145 16.76 0.51 13.33
CA ALA A 145 17.24 1.83 12.93
C ALA A 145 16.16 2.61 12.15
N CYS A 146 15.39 1.94 11.31
CA CYS A 146 14.24 2.55 10.64
C CYS A 146 13.18 3.01 11.65
N ALA A 147 12.85 2.18 12.63
CA ALA A 147 11.90 2.52 13.69
C ALA A 147 12.38 3.71 14.54
N GLU A 148 13.68 3.78 14.88
CA GLU A 148 14.26 4.92 15.61
C GLU A 148 14.12 6.24 14.83
N LEU A 149 14.31 6.23 13.51
CA LEU A 149 14.11 7.42 12.67
C LEU A 149 12.65 7.89 12.69
N ILE A 150 11.70 6.95 12.64
CA ILE A 150 10.26 7.26 12.73
C ILE A 150 9.94 7.86 14.11
N VAL A 151 10.42 7.25 15.19
CA VAL A 151 10.22 7.76 16.56
C VAL A 151 10.82 9.16 16.72
N LYS A 152 12.02 9.42 16.20
CA LYS A 152 12.64 10.76 16.19
C LYS A 152 11.77 11.78 15.44
N ARG A 153 11.19 11.40 14.29
CA ARG A 153 10.27 12.28 13.55
C ARG A 153 9.02 12.61 14.38
N ILE A 154 8.44 11.61 15.02
CA ILE A 154 7.26 11.78 15.89
C ILE A 154 7.58 12.77 17.03
N ALA A 155 8.74 12.63 17.67
CA ALA A 155 9.17 13.51 18.75
C ALA A 155 9.51 14.94 18.31
N ALA A 156 9.82 15.13 17.02
CA ALA A 156 10.22 16.44 16.47
C ALA A 156 9.05 17.40 16.23
N GLY A 157 7.80 16.93 16.26
CA GLY A 157 6.62 17.78 16.10
C GLY A 157 5.50 17.13 15.28
N PRO A 158 4.42 17.86 15.02
CA PRO A 158 3.22 17.32 14.39
C PRO A 158 3.47 16.82 12.95
N PRO A 159 2.61 15.94 12.44
CA PRO A 159 2.65 15.52 11.05
C PRO A 159 2.22 16.63 10.10
N GLU A 160 2.76 16.62 8.88
CA GLU A 160 2.49 17.66 7.87
C GLU A 160 2.16 17.10 6.48
N ALA A 161 2.58 15.87 6.18
CA ALA A 161 2.49 15.29 4.84
C ALA A 161 1.06 15.27 4.29
N PHE A 162 0.08 14.83 5.06
CA PHE A 162 -1.31 14.80 4.62
C PHE A 162 -1.88 16.20 4.37
N ARG A 163 -1.53 17.19 5.17
CA ARG A 163 -1.92 18.58 4.92
C ARG A 163 -1.33 19.14 3.63
N GLN A 164 -0.06 18.79 3.32
CA GLN A 164 0.58 19.19 2.07
C GLN A 164 -0.05 18.54 0.84
N LEU A 165 -0.59 17.33 0.99
CA LEU A 165 -1.25 16.60 -0.09
C LEU A 165 -2.71 17.02 -0.33
N THR A 166 -3.35 17.69 0.64
CA THR A 166 -4.74 18.17 0.53
C THR A 166 -4.85 19.64 0.12
N GLY A 167 -3.77 20.41 0.19
CA GLY A 167 -3.72 21.84 -0.19
C GLY A 167 -3.42 22.04 -1.63
#